data_b88df1011024895e5ecaf2bc02190eb8
#
_entry.id   b88df1011024895e5ecaf2bc02190eb8
#
_cell.length_a   1.000
_cell.length_b   1.000
_cell.length_c   1.000
_cell.angle_alpha   90.00
_cell.angle_beta   90.00
_cell.angle_gamma   90.00
#
_symmetry.space_group_name_H-M   'P 1'
#
loop_
_entity.id
_entity.type
_entity.pdbx_description
1 polymer ?
#
loop_
_entity_poly.entity_id
_entity_poly.type
_entity_poly.pdbx_seq_one_letter_code
_entity_poly.pdbx_strand_id
1 'polypeptide(L)'
;MKPRIAVMSYDRLTKSIYSNIDGEMLKKIYVINSKFKDTVNIAKKLWKEDKVDVFVGGSSNLEILKHNIPDAPIVDIKISGFSIMEDLVTAKKNSNNVAILTYKNPIIDFNSYKNIFNINIISKCFNN
;
A
#
# COMPACT_ATOMS: atom_id res chain seq x y z
N MET A 1 -22.30 -13.04 10.93
CA MET A 1 -22.03 -12.83 9.49
C MET A 1 -20.55 -12.58 9.30
N LYS A 2 -19.95 -13.18 8.30
CA LYS A 2 -18.52 -12.93 8.00
C LYS A 2 -18.39 -11.66 7.17
N PRO A 3 -17.46 -10.74 7.49
CA PRO A 3 -17.27 -9.52 6.72
C PRO A 3 -16.79 -9.83 5.29
N ARG A 4 -17.31 -9.08 4.34
CA ARG A 4 -16.89 -9.11 2.94
C ARG A 4 -15.74 -8.11 2.77
N ILE A 5 -14.54 -8.61 2.54
CA ILE A 5 -13.30 -7.84 2.55
C ILE A 5 -12.81 -7.64 1.12
N ALA A 6 -12.55 -6.41 0.71
CA ALA A 6 -11.87 -6.09 -0.53
C ALA A 6 -10.45 -5.57 -0.25
N VAL A 7 -9.45 -6.25 -0.80
CA VAL A 7 -8.06 -5.82 -0.73
C VAL A 7 -7.72 -5.06 -2.01
N MET A 8 -7.55 -3.75 -1.88
CA MET A 8 -7.17 -2.88 -2.99
C MET A 8 -5.65 -2.94 -3.16
N SER A 9 -5.22 -3.53 -4.25
CA SER A 9 -3.85 -3.94 -4.47
C SER A 9 -3.36 -3.49 -5.85
N TYR A 10 -2.09 -3.63 -6.09
CA TYR A 10 -1.45 -3.42 -7.39
C TYR A 10 -0.40 -4.51 -7.63
N ASP A 11 0.09 -4.63 -8.83
CA ASP A 11 0.86 -5.77 -9.37
C ASP A 11 1.76 -6.52 -8.37
N ARG A 12 2.69 -5.82 -7.72
CA ARG A 12 3.65 -6.44 -6.79
C ARG A 12 2.98 -6.97 -5.52
N LEU A 13 2.08 -6.17 -4.94
CA LEU A 13 1.31 -6.58 -3.76
C LEU A 13 0.37 -7.73 -4.09
N THR A 14 -0.28 -7.69 -5.23
CA THR A 14 -1.16 -8.77 -5.71
C THR A 14 -0.40 -10.10 -5.79
N LYS A 15 0.79 -10.10 -6.38
CA LYS A 15 1.66 -11.29 -6.43
C LYS A 15 2.02 -11.79 -5.04
N SER A 16 2.38 -10.89 -4.13
CA SER A 16 2.72 -11.22 -2.75
C SER A 16 1.53 -11.83 -2.00
N ILE A 17 0.34 -11.30 -2.18
CA ILE A 17 -0.89 -11.83 -1.57
C ILE A 17 -1.12 -13.28 -2.02
N TYR A 18 -1.11 -13.54 -3.32
CA TYR A 18 -1.33 -14.88 -3.85
C TYR A 18 -0.22 -15.88 -3.49
N SER A 19 1.00 -15.41 -3.25
CA SER A 19 2.12 -16.26 -2.85
C SER A 19 2.16 -16.60 -1.37
N ASN A 20 1.57 -15.75 -0.51
CA ASN A 20 1.74 -15.86 0.95
C ASN A 20 0.44 -16.12 1.72
N ILE A 21 -0.72 -15.98 1.08
CA ILE A 21 -2.01 -16.22 1.71
C ILE A 21 -2.53 -17.60 1.26
N ASP A 22 -3.00 -18.39 2.20
CA ASP A 22 -3.55 -19.71 1.90
C ASP A 22 -4.86 -19.63 1.10
N GLY A 23 -5.17 -20.72 0.40
CA GLY A 23 -6.33 -20.79 -0.49
C GLY A 23 -7.69 -20.62 0.22
N GLU A 24 -7.79 -21.01 1.48
CA GLU A 24 -9.03 -20.84 2.26
C GLU A 24 -9.27 -19.36 2.60
N MET A 25 -8.21 -18.63 2.92
CA MET A 25 -8.31 -17.18 3.13
C MET A 25 -8.61 -16.44 1.84
N LEU A 26 -7.97 -16.82 0.72
CA LEU A 26 -8.21 -16.22 -0.59
C LEU A 26 -9.67 -16.33 -1.04
N LYS A 27 -10.38 -17.37 -0.66
CA LYS A 27 -11.82 -17.52 -0.94
C LYS A 27 -12.71 -16.55 -0.16
N LYS A 28 -12.17 -15.92 0.88
CA LYS A 28 -12.92 -15.03 1.80
C LYS A 28 -12.70 -13.55 1.51
N ILE A 29 -11.81 -13.23 0.59
CA ILE A 29 -11.43 -11.86 0.24
C ILE A 29 -11.55 -11.63 -1.27
N TYR A 30 -11.82 -10.38 -1.64
CA TYR A 30 -11.73 -9.92 -3.02
C TYR A 30 -10.38 -9.21 -3.20
N VAL A 31 -9.46 -9.82 -3.94
CA VAL A 31 -8.19 -9.16 -4.29
C VAL A 31 -8.39 -8.40 -5.58
N ILE A 32 -8.27 -7.08 -5.53
CA ILE A 32 -8.53 -6.19 -6.65
C ILE A 32 -7.22 -5.55 -7.07
N ASN A 33 -6.68 -6.01 -8.20
CA ASN A 33 -5.48 -5.42 -8.80
C ASN A 33 -5.89 -4.24 -9.68
N SER A 34 -5.65 -3.03 -9.21
CA SER A 34 -6.02 -1.80 -9.92
C SER A 34 -5.06 -0.65 -9.60
N LYS A 35 -5.06 0.37 -10.47
CA LYS A 35 -4.20 1.56 -10.32
C LYS A 35 -5.06 2.81 -10.18
N PHE A 36 -4.75 3.62 -9.17
CA PHE A 36 -5.29 4.96 -8.92
C PHE A 36 -6.77 5.19 -9.32
N LYS A 37 -7.00 5.70 -10.52
CA LYS A 37 -8.33 6.06 -10.99
C LYS A 37 -9.28 4.87 -11.09
N ASP A 38 -8.77 3.74 -11.51
CA ASP A 38 -9.56 2.51 -11.59
C ASP A 38 -9.90 1.98 -10.20
N THR A 39 -8.98 2.11 -9.25
CA THR A 39 -9.20 1.79 -7.84
C THR A 39 -10.41 2.54 -7.29
N VAL A 40 -10.49 3.84 -7.54
CA VAL A 40 -11.62 4.68 -7.10
C VAL A 40 -12.94 4.20 -7.70
N ASN A 41 -12.96 3.97 -9.01
CA ASN A 41 -14.18 3.57 -9.71
C ASN A 41 -14.69 2.20 -9.23
N ILE A 42 -13.80 1.24 -9.07
CA ILE A 42 -14.13 -0.11 -8.59
C ILE A 42 -14.62 -0.05 -7.14
N ALA A 43 -13.92 0.67 -6.27
CA ALA A 43 -14.29 0.78 -4.87
C ALA A 43 -15.65 1.47 -4.68
N LYS A 44 -15.90 2.57 -5.37
CA LYS A 44 -17.21 3.25 -5.36
C LYS A 44 -18.35 2.34 -5.79
N LYS A 45 -18.12 1.55 -6.84
CA LYS A 45 -19.12 0.59 -7.32
C LYS A 45 -19.41 -0.48 -6.28
N LEU A 46 -18.38 -1.11 -5.73
CA LEU A 46 -18.53 -2.17 -4.71
C LEU A 46 -19.22 -1.66 -3.45
N TRP A 47 -18.88 -0.46 -3.01
CA TRP A 47 -19.51 0.17 -1.85
C TRP A 47 -20.97 0.52 -2.10
N LYS A 48 -21.28 1.15 -3.23
CA LYS A 48 -22.65 1.53 -3.61
C LYS A 48 -23.57 0.32 -3.80
N GLU A 49 -23.03 -0.79 -4.32
CA GLU A 49 -23.79 -2.02 -4.54
C GLU A 49 -23.87 -2.92 -3.29
N ASP A 50 -23.42 -2.44 -2.14
CA ASP A 50 -23.37 -3.19 -0.88
C ASP A 50 -22.69 -4.57 -1.01
N LYS A 51 -21.58 -4.64 -1.74
CA LYS A 51 -20.83 -5.88 -1.97
C LYS A 51 -19.65 -6.08 -1.03
N VAL A 52 -19.25 -5.02 -0.33
CA VAL A 52 -18.05 -5.00 0.52
C VAL A 52 -18.37 -4.29 1.82
N ASP A 53 -17.90 -4.84 2.94
CA ASP A 53 -18.07 -4.28 4.27
C ASP A 53 -16.84 -3.49 4.73
N VAL A 54 -15.65 -3.85 4.23
CA VAL A 54 -14.38 -3.20 4.59
C VAL A 54 -13.38 -3.27 3.43
N PHE A 55 -12.66 -2.18 3.24
CA PHE A 55 -11.54 -2.10 2.31
C PHE A 55 -10.21 -2.22 3.06
N VAL A 56 -9.28 -2.94 2.47
CA VAL A 56 -7.91 -3.05 2.96
C VAL A 56 -6.98 -2.55 1.86
N GLY A 57 -6.02 -1.70 2.19
CA GLY A 57 -5.11 -1.16 1.19
C GLY A 57 -3.83 -0.58 1.76
N GLY A 58 -2.84 -0.37 0.92
CA GLY A 58 -1.62 0.36 1.26
C GLY A 58 -1.83 1.87 1.22
N SER A 59 -0.86 2.62 1.73
CA SER A 59 -0.94 4.06 2.01
C SER A 59 -1.52 4.92 0.88
N SER A 60 -1.07 4.73 -0.36
CA SER A 60 -1.57 5.52 -1.50
C SER A 60 -3.02 5.21 -1.84
N ASN A 61 -3.38 3.94 -1.87
CA ASN A 61 -4.76 3.52 -2.11
C ASN A 61 -5.68 3.95 -0.97
N LEU A 62 -5.20 3.87 0.26
CA LEU A 62 -5.92 4.28 1.46
C LEU A 62 -6.35 5.74 1.41
N GLU A 63 -5.43 6.64 1.10
CA GLU A 63 -5.72 8.08 1.01
C GLU A 63 -6.72 8.40 -0.10
N ILE A 64 -6.58 7.74 -1.24
CA ILE A 64 -7.52 7.88 -2.35
C ILE A 64 -8.92 7.38 -1.95
N LEU A 65 -9.01 6.25 -1.27
CA LEU A 65 -10.27 5.68 -0.81
C LEU A 65 -10.93 6.56 0.24
N LYS A 66 -10.20 7.00 1.26
CA LYS A 66 -10.72 7.90 2.30
C LYS A 66 -11.32 9.19 1.74
N HIS A 67 -10.69 9.73 0.70
CA HIS A 67 -11.17 10.94 0.06
C HIS A 67 -12.45 10.71 -0.76
N ASN A 68 -12.58 9.57 -1.41
CA ASN A 68 -13.66 9.29 -2.36
C ASN A 68 -14.84 8.52 -1.77
N ILE A 69 -14.64 7.76 -0.71
CA ILE A 69 -15.66 6.98 0.00
C ILE A 69 -15.45 7.12 1.52
N PRO A 70 -15.64 8.33 2.07
CA PRO A 70 -15.29 8.64 3.46
C PRO A 70 -16.05 7.82 4.49
N ASP A 71 -17.23 7.31 4.15
CA ASP A 71 -18.08 6.52 5.06
C ASP A 71 -17.72 5.03 5.09
N ALA A 72 -16.85 4.57 4.19
CA ALA A 72 -16.45 3.18 4.14
C ALA A 72 -15.37 2.85 5.19
N PRO A 73 -15.49 1.75 5.94
CA PRO A 73 -14.43 1.27 6.80
C PRO A 73 -13.19 0.88 5.98
N ILE A 74 -12.04 1.41 6.35
CA ILE A 74 -10.77 1.20 5.65
C ILE A 74 -9.67 0.81 6.64
N VAL A 75 -8.97 -0.29 6.34
CA VAL A 75 -7.83 -0.79 7.10
C VAL A 75 -6.54 -0.59 6.31
N ASP A 76 -5.55 -0.01 6.95
CA ASP A 76 -4.24 0.26 6.35
C ASP A 76 -3.29 -0.93 6.48
N ILE A 77 -2.69 -1.31 5.35
CA ILE A 77 -1.53 -2.21 5.33
C ILE A 77 -0.29 -1.33 5.55
N LYS A 78 0.19 -1.30 6.76
CA LYS A 78 1.36 -0.49 7.15
C LYS A 78 2.65 -1.10 6.59
N ILE A 79 3.49 -0.25 6.00
CA ILE A 79 4.85 -0.62 5.64
C ILE A 79 5.66 -0.71 6.94
N SER A 80 6.28 -1.86 7.20
CA SER A 80 7.15 -2.01 8.35
C SER A 80 8.52 -1.36 8.11
N GLY A 81 9.18 -0.91 9.18
CA GLY A 81 10.56 -0.44 9.12
C GLY A 81 11.51 -1.50 8.55
N PHE A 82 11.21 -2.77 8.77
CA PHE A 82 11.97 -3.90 8.23
C PHE A 82 11.95 -3.93 6.69
N SER A 83 10.80 -3.73 6.07
CA SER A 83 10.67 -3.68 4.61
C SER A 83 11.49 -2.55 4.01
N ILE A 84 11.50 -1.38 4.67
CA ILE A 84 12.32 -0.24 4.26
C ILE A 84 13.82 -0.57 4.35
N MET A 85 14.25 -1.22 5.43
CA MET A 85 15.64 -1.63 5.61
C MET A 85 16.08 -2.59 4.50
N GLU A 86 15.29 -3.59 4.16
CA GLU A 86 15.57 -4.53 3.07
C GLU A 86 15.71 -3.82 1.71
N ASP A 87 14.80 -2.89 1.42
CA ASP A 87 14.84 -2.11 0.20
C ASP A 87 16.08 -1.20 0.14
N LEU A 88 16.46 -0.58 1.26
CA LEU A 88 17.68 0.24 1.35
C LEU A 88 18.96 -0.58 1.20
N VAL A 89 19.03 -1.77 1.76
CA VAL A 89 20.14 -2.70 1.55
C VAL A 89 20.29 -3.05 0.08
N THR A 90 19.17 -3.31 -0.59
CA THR A 90 19.16 -3.59 -2.03
C THR A 90 19.60 -2.39 -2.85
N ALA A 91 19.09 -1.20 -2.54
CA ALA A 91 19.47 0.04 -3.23
C ALA A 91 20.96 0.36 -3.06
N LYS A 92 21.51 0.17 -1.86
CA LYS A 92 22.93 0.41 -1.56
C LYS A 92 23.87 -0.45 -2.40
N LYS A 93 23.47 -1.63 -2.80
CA LYS A 93 24.28 -2.48 -3.70
C LYS A 93 24.57 -1.81 -5.04
N ASN A 94 23.71 -0.90 -5.46
CA ASN A 94 23.81 -0.20 -6.74
C ASN A 94 24.39 1.22 -6.60
N SER A 95 24.13 1.90 -5.48
CA SER A 95 24.57 3.28 -5.26
C SER A 95 24.54 3.66 -3.78
N ASN A 96 25.45 4.54 -3.37
CA ASN A 96 25.37 5.21 -2.06
C ASN A 96 24.45 6.43 -2.06
N ASN A 97 23.93 6.81 -3.22
CA ASN A 97 22.95 7.89 -3.35
C ASN A 97 21.59 7.27 -3.70
N VAL A 98 20.63 7.38 -2.81
CA VAL A 98 19.30 6.77 -2.94
C VAL A 98 18.24 7.84 -2.92
N ALA A 99 17.34 7.79 -3.87
CA ALA A 99 16.11 8.62 -3.88
C ALA A 99 14.93 7.80 -3.40
N ILE A 100 14.18 8.35 -2.46
CA ILE A 100 12.92 7.76 -1.98
C ILE A 100 11.77 8.65 -2.43
N LEU A 101 10.85 8.06 -3.18
CA LEU A 101 9.64 8.72 -3.63
C LEU A 101 8.45 8.23 -2.82
N THR A 102 7.75 9.15 -2.19
CA THR A 102 6.56 8.85 -1.40
C THR A 102 5.35 9.62 -1.91
N TYR A 103 4.18 9.04 -1.73
CA TYR A 103 2.91 9.71 -2.00
C TYR A 103 2.46 10.46 -0.74
N LYS A 104 2.21 11.77 -0.88
CA LYS A 104 1.91 12.66 0.24
C LYS A 104 3.00 12.65 1.33
N ASN A 105 2.69 13.13 2.52
CA ASN A 105 3.68 13.23 3.59
C ASN A 105 4.05 11.85 4.13
N PRO A 106 5.33 11.46 4.07
CA PRO A 106 5.77 10.22 4.68
C PRO A 106 5.68 10.35 6.21
N ILE A 107 5.15 9.31 6.85
CA ILE A 107 5.13 9.21 8.33
C ILE A 107 6.52 8.81 8.86
N ILE A 108 7.44 8.43 7.98
CA ILE A 108 8.74 7.84 8.32
C ILE A 108 9.83 8.89 8.18
N ASP A 109 10.61 9.08 9.24
CA ASP A 109 11.85 9.83 9.20
C ASP A 109 13.00 8.96 8.66
N PHE A 110 13.47 9.28 7.47
CA PHE A 110 14.54 8.55 6.82
C PHE A 110 15.97 8.95 7.30
N ASN A 111 16.10 9.97 8.15
CA ASN A 111 17.42 10.42 8.61
C ASN A 111 18.17 9.36 9.42
N SER A 112 17.46 8.60 10.25
CA SER A 112 18.04 7.49 11.00
C SER A 112 18.65 6.42 10.07
N TYR A 113 18.02 6.16 8.95
CA TYR A 113 18.51 5.18 7.97
C TYR A 113 19.76 5.65 7.25
N LYS A 114 19.93 6.96 6.99
CA LYS A 114 21.17 7.53 6.44
C LYS A 114 22.39 7.13 7.26
N ASN A 115 22.28 7.28 8.58
CA ASN A 115 23.37 7.01 9.50
C ASN A 115 23.64 5.51 9.64
N ILE A 116 22.62 4.70 9.74
CA ILE A 116 22.73 3.24 9.89
C ILE A 116 23.39 2.61 8.66
N PHE A 117 22.96 3.00 7.46
CA PHE A 117 23.42 2.39 6.21
C PHE A 117 24.57 3.14 5.54
N ASN A 118 24.99 4.28 6.07
CA ASN A 118 26.01 5.16 5.48
C ASN A 118 25.71 5.44 4.00
N ILE A 119 24.54 5.97 3.73
CA ILE A 119 24.04 6.34 2.39
C ILE A 119 23.48 7.76 2.40
N ASN A 120 23.48 8.40 1.24
CA ASN A 120 22.77 9.65 1.02
C ASN A 120 21.34 9.35 0.59
N ILE A 121 20.36 9.89 1.32
CA ILE A 121 18.95 9.73 0.99
C ILE A 121 18.35 11.08 0.62
N ILE A 122 17.77 11.16 -0.57
CA ILE A 122 16.93 12.28 -1.00
C ILE A 122 15.49 11.79 -0.98
N SER A 123 14.67 12.41 -0.16
CA SER A 123 13.23 12.10 -0.07
C SER A 123 12.42 13.15 -0.82
N LYS A 124 11.56 12.71 -1.73
CA LYS A 124 10.60 13.55 -2.43
C LYS A 124 9.20 13.01 -2.23
N CYS A 125 8.30 13.94 -1.92
CA CYS A 125 6.89 13.66 -1.79
C CYS A 125 6.16 14.18 -3.02
N PHE A 126 5.28 13.39 -3.61
CA PHE A 126 4.43 13.84 -4.70
C PHE A 126 2.95 13.84 -4.28
N ASN A 127 2.25 14.84 -4.75
CA ASN A 127 0.81 14.97 -4.69
C ASN A 127 0.31 14.97 -6.13
N ASN A 128 -0.78 14.32 -6.39
CA ASN A 128 -1.36 14.36 -7.75
C ASN A 128 -1.71 15.77 -8.18
#